data_869cc5ff5aa8c8725eef8f2d9134e548
#
_entry.id   869cc5ff5aa8c8725eef8f2d9134e548
#
_cell.length_a   1.000
_cell.length_b   1.000
_cell.length_c   1.000
_cell.angle_alpha   90.00
_cell.angle_beta   90.00
_cell.angle_gamma   90.00
#
_symmetry.space_group_name_H-M   'P 1'
#
loop_
_entity.id
_entity.type
_entity.pdbx_description
1 polymer ?
#
loop_
_entity_poly.entity_id
_entity_poly.type
_entity_poly.pdbx_seq_one_letter_code
_entity_poly.pdbx_strand_id
1 'polypeptide(L)'
;MKADNLPYTSSDAAPIGIFDSGIGGLSVMRHIRAMLPAHPLIYLADQVHVPYGTRSLEEVRAFSFEITRFLIGKGARIIVVACNTASAAALHSLREQFPDVPFVGMEPAVKPAASQTHSGVVGVLATPATFQGELFASVVERFAQGVKILKSTCPGLVEEIEKGRAGGIKARRILKEAIQPMLEQQVDTIVLGCTHYPFALDTISEITGPDVEVIDPSPAVARQAVRVMEQFGWLKETGESEEVTIFTSSSSELLTKKISRILSETYPVYKVNWVGQTLVEEDRVD
;
A
#
# COMPACT_ATOMS: atom_id res chain seq x y z
N MET A 1 -11.66 -23.06 -9.87
CA MET A 1 -12.94 -22.51 -10.39
C MET A 1 -12.59 -21.83 -11.71
N LYS A 2 -13.23 -22.22 -12.81
CA LYS A 2 -12.98 -21.61 -14.12
C LYS A 2 -13.48 -20.15 -14.08
N ALA A 3 -12.78 -19.24 -14.76
CA ALA A 3 -13.08 -17.82 -14.83
C ALA A 3 -14.49 -17.43 -15.33
N ASP A 4 -15.28 -18.42 -15.77
CA ASP A 4 -16.58 -18.22 -16.41
C ASP A 4 -17.76 -18.00 -15.43
N ASN A 5 -17.54 -17.99 -14.12
CA ASN A 5 -18.61 -17.85 -13.11
C ASN A 5 -18.54 -16.55 -12.29
N LEU A 6 -17.81 -15.53 -12.74
CA LEU A 6 -17.86 -14.20 -12.13
C LEU A 6 -19.07 -13.42 -12.68
N PRO A 7 -19.81 -12.67 -11.85
CA PRO A 7 -21.09 -12.02 -12.22
C PRO A 7 -20.97 -10.87 -13.22
N TYR A 8 -19.78 -10.60 -13.74
CA TYR A 8 -19.53 -9.52 -14.69
C TYR A 8 -19.41 -10.05 -16.12
N THR A 9 -20.18 -9.47 -17.05
CA THR A 9 -20.07 -9.72 -18.47
C THR A 9 -18.78 -9.06 -19.01
N SER A 10 -18.32 -9.47 -20.18
CA SER A 10 -17.14 -8.89 -20.83
C SER A 10 -17.24 -7.38 -21.17
N SER A 11 -18.40 -6.78 -20.99
CA SER A 11 -18.68 -5.36 -21.22
C SER A 11 -18.52 -4.50 -19.96
N ASP A 12 -18.44 -5.10 -18.76
CA ASP A 12 -18.39 -4.34 -17.52
C ASP A 12 -16.94 -4.07 -17.12
N ALA A 13 -16.66 -2.89 -16.55
CA ALA A 13 -15.36 -2.52 -16.05
C ALA A 13 -14.93 -3.48 -14.93
N ALA A 14 -13.73 -4.06 -15.03
CA ALA A 14 -13.21 -4.98 -14.03
C ALA A 14 -12.92 -4.25 -12.72
N PRO A 15 -13.55 -4.62 -11.58
CA PRO A 15 -13.29 -4.01 -10.29
C PRO A 15 -11.85 -4.30 -9.83
N ILE A 16 -11.20 -3.27 -9.27
CA ILE A 16 -9.86 -3.36 -8.71
C ILE A 16 -9.98 -3.43 -7.19
N GLY A 17 -9.60 -4.56 -6.62
CA GLY A 17 -9.50 -4.75 -5.17
C GLY A 17 -8.16 -4.22 -4.65
N ILE A 18 -8.19 -3.38 -3.62
CA ILE A 18 -7.01 -2.77 -3.01
C ILE A 18 -7.10 -3.01 -1.52
N PHE A 19 -6.01 -3.43 -0.87
CA PHE A 19 -6.01 -3.49 0.58
C PHE A 19 -4.72 -3.02 1.22
N ASP A 20 -4.86 -2.52 2.44
CA ASP A 20 -3.76 -2.12 3.34
C ASP A 20 -4.15 -2.42 4.79
N SER A 21 -3.18 -2.35 5.69
CA SER A 21 -3.41 -2.43 7.14
C SER A 21 -4.25 -1.26 7.69
N GLY A 22 -4.29 -0.13 6.99
CA GLY A 22 -4.96 1.08 7.46
C GLY A 22 -5.23 2.10 6.35
N ILE A 23 -4.89 3.37 6.61
CA ILE A 23 -5.05 4.45 5.63
C ILE A 23 -3.88 4.59 4.65
N GLY A 24 -2.77 3.87 4.89
CA GLY A 24 -1.55 4.00 4.09
C GLY A 24 -1.78 3.76 2.61
N GLY A 25 -2.53 2.71 2.27
CA GLY A 25 -2.83 2.34 0.89
C GLY A 25 -3.69 3.34 0.11
N LEU A 26 -4.29 4.34 0.79
CA LEU A 26 -4.94 5.47 0.10
C LEU A 26 -3.95 6.26 -0.75
N SER A 27 -2.65 6.23 -0.40
CA SER A 27 -1.58 6.80 -1.23
C SER A 27 -1.50 6.15 -2.60
N VAL A 28 -1.77 4.85 -2.69
CA VAL A 28 -1.81 4.08 -3.95
C VAL A 28 -3.17 4.24 -4.64
N MET A 29 -4.26 4.10 -3.87
CA MET A 29 -5.63 4.17 -4.39
C MET A 29 -5.88 5.47 -5.16
N ARG A 30 -5.47 6.64 -4.64
CA ARG A 30 -5.63 7.94 -5.32
C ARG A 30 -4.97 7.98 -6.70
N HIS A 31 -3.80 7.33 -6.86
CA HIS A 31 -3.11 7.27 -8.15
C HIS A 31 -3.79 6.31 -9.11
N ILE A 32 -4.30 5.16 -8.63
CA ILE A 32 -5.10 4.25 -9.45
C ILE A 32 -6.36 4.96 -9.92
N ARG A 33 -7.06 5.64 -9.01
CA ARG A 33 -8.28 6.40 -9.34
C ARG A 33 -8.03 7.45 -10.42
N ALA A 34 -6.94 8.19 -10.31
CA ALA A 34 -6.57 9.21 -11.30
C ALA A 34 -6.25 8.63 -12.68
N MET A 35 -5.67 7.42 -12.75
CA MET A 35 -5.29 6.75 -14.00
C MET A 35 -6.44 5.94 -14.61
N LEU A 36 -7.35 5.40 -13.78
CA LEU A 36 -8.43 4.51 -14.17
C LEU A 36 -9.79 4.99 -13.61
N PRO A 37 -10.25 6.19 -13.97
CA PRO A 37 -11.49 6.75 -13.42
C PRO A 37 -12.75 5.95 -13.80
N ALA A 38 -12.72 5.22 -14.93
CA ALA A 38 -13.82 4.41 -15.42
C ALA A 38 -13.85 2.98 -14.83
N HIS A 39 -13.04 2.70 -13.80
CA HIS A 39 -13.01 1.40 -13.14
C HIS A 39 -13.48 1.50 -11.69
N PRO A 40 -14.39 0.61 -11.24
CA PRO A 40 -14.79 0.55 -9.84
C PRO A 40 -13.61 0.12 -8.97
N LEU A 41 -13.44 0.79 -7.83
CA LEU A 41 -12.42 0.46 -6.85
C LEU A 41 -13.06 -0.06 -5.57
N ILE A 42 -12.51 -1.14 -5.04
CA ILE A 42 -12.89 -1.71 -3.76
C ILE A 42 -11.68 -1.65 -2.84
N TYR A 43 -11.70 -0.77 -1.83
CA TYR A 43 -10.60 -0.63 -0.89
C TYR A 43 -10.96 -1.26 0.45
N LEU A 44 -10.02 -1.99 1.06
CA LEU A 44 -10.17 -2.52 2.41
C LEU A 44 -9.03 -2.06 3.31
N ALA A 45 -9.39 -1.36 4.40
CA ALA A 45 -8.50 -0.94 5.49
C ALA A 45 -8.66 -1.88 6.69
N ASP A 46 -7.66 -2.72 6.97
CA ASP A 46 -7.71 -3.63 8.14
C ASP A 46 -7.25 -2.94 9.43
N GLN A 47 -7.98 -1.90 9.82
CA GLN A 47 -7.63 -0.99 10.91
C GLN A 47 -7.61 -1.62 12.31
N VAL A 48 -8.30 -2.75 12.51
CA VAL A 48 -8.25 -3.49 13.79
C VAL A 48 -6.86 -4.07 14.04
N HIS A 49 -6.14 -4.41 12.98
CA HIS A 49 -4.83 -5.02 13.09
C HIS A 49 -3.65 -4.07 12.79
N VAL A 50 -3.91 -2.79 12.45
CA VAL A 50 -2.84 -1.80 12.23
C VAL A 50 -2.07 -1.52 13.54
N PRO A 51 -0.72 -1.40 13.49
CA PRO A 51 0.15 -1.53 12.32
C PRO A 51 0.59 -2.98 12.05
N TYR A 52 0.67 -3.38 10.79
CA TYR A 52 1.19 -4.69 10.38
C TYR A 52 2.71 -4.84 10.62
N GLY A 53 3.42 -3.72 10.62
CA GLY A 53 4.89 -3.72 10.67
C GLY A 53 5.52 -4.30 11.95
N THR A 54 4.74 -4.46 13.02
CA THR A 54 5.14 -5.03 14.30
C THR A 54 4.65 -6.45 14.53
N ARG A 55 3.87 -7.00 13.57
CA ARG A 55 3.30 -8.35 13.65
C ARG A 55 4.23 -9.37 12.99
N SER A 56 4.02 -10.64 13.28
CA SER A 56 4.72 -11.73 12.58
C SER A 56 4.29 -11.80 11.11
N LEU A 57 5.19 -12.26 10.24
CA LEU A 57 4.86 -12.45 8.82
C LEU A 57 3.73 -13.47 8.63
N GLU A 58 3.58 -14.43 9.53
CA GLU A 58 2.52 -15.46 9.51
C GLU A 58 1.15 -14.85 9.78
N GLU A 59 1.03 -13.99 10.81
CA GLU A 59 -0.22 -13.27 11.09
C GLU A 59 -0.63 -12.39 9.92
N VAL A 60 0.30 -11.59 9.39
CA VAL A 60 0.04 -10.70 8.25
C VAL A 60 -0.34 -11.51 7.00
N ARG A 61 0.26 -12.67 6.79
CA ARG A 61 -0.10 -13.58 5.71
C ARG A 61 -1.53 -14.08 5.86
N ALA A 62 -1.92 -14.54 7.05
CA ALA A 62 -3.27 -15.02 7.32
C ALA A 62 -4.32 -13.92 7.07
N PHE A 63 -4.09 -12.69 7.54
CA PHE A 63 -4.96 -11.55 7.24
C PHE A 63 -5.06 -11.29 5.74
N SER A 64 -3.93 -11.28 5.04
CA SER A 64 -3.87 -11.02 3.60
C SER A 64 -4.66 -12.03 2.78
N PHE A 65 -4.64 -13.31 3.15
CA PHE A 65 -5.43 -14.35 2.51
C PHE A 65 -6.93 -14.11 2.66
N GLU A 66 -7.38 -13.82 3.86
CA GLU A 66 -8.81 -13.63 4.11
C GLU A 66 -9.33 -12.33 3.48
N ILE A 67 -8.56 -11.25 3.56
CA ILE A 67 -8.90 -9.99 2.88
C ILE A 67 -8.99 -10.22 1.36
N THR A 68 -8.08 -10.99 0.79
CA THR A 68 -8.11 -11.35 -0.64
C THR A 68 -9.37 -12.12 -0.99
N ARG A 69 -9.77 -13.12 -0.19
CA ARG A 69 -11.03 -13.86 -0.41
C ARG A 69 -12.24 -12.93 -0.36
N PHE A 70 -12.28 -12.03 0.62
CA PHE A 70 -13.33 -11.04 0.76
C PHE A 70 -13.43 -10.15 -0.49
N LEU A 71 -12.31 -9.57 -0.96
CA LEU A 71 -12.29 -8.71 -2.13
C LEU A 71 -12.69 -9.45 -3.41
N ILE A 72 -12.24 -10.68 -3.61
CA ILE A 72 -12.68 -11.54 -4.72
C ILE A 72 -14.20 -11.81 -4.62
N GLY A 73 -14.71 -12.10 -3.41
CA GLY A 73 -16.14 -12.27 -3.15
C GLY A 73 -16.98 -11.01 -3.45
N LYS A 74 -16.38 -9.83 -3.37
CA LYS A 74 -16.97 -8.54 -3.79
C LYS A 74 -16.80 -8.25 -5.29
N GLY A 75 -16.23 -9.18 -6.06
CA GLY A 75 -16.09 -9.08 -7.51
C GLY A 75 -14.77 -8.51 -8.00
N ALA A 76 -13.79 -8.26 -7.12
CA ALA A 76 -12.47 -7.81 -7.56
C ALA A 76 -11.82 -8.85 -8.49
N ARG A 77 -11.33 -8.40 -9.65
CA ARG A 77 -10.67 -9.24 -10.65
C ARG A 77 -9.15 -9.13 -10.63
N ILE A 78 -8.63 -8.06 -10.06
CA ILE A 78 -7.21 -7.84 -9.78
C ILE A 78 -7.08 -7.39 -8.33
N ILE A 79 -6.02 -7.80 -7.67
CA ILE A 79 -5.74 -7.40 -6.28
C ILE A 79 -4.45 -6.58 -6.21
N VAL A 80 -4.55 -5.38 -5.65
CA VAL A 80 -3.41 -4.53 -5.30
C VAL A 80 -3.14 -4.63 -3.81
N VAL A 81 -2.04 -5.27 -3.45
CA VAL A 81 -1.56 -5.35 -2.06
C VAL A 81 -0.84 -4.03 -1.75
N ALA A 82 -1.62 -3.01 -1.38
CA ALA A 82 -1.14 -1.64 -1.16
C ALA A 82 -0.53 -1.48 0.25
N CYS A 83 0.24 -2.46 0.69
CA CYS A 83 0.95 -2.50 1.97
C CYS A 83 2.31 -3.18 1.77
N ASN A 84 3.41 -2.47 2.08
CA ASN A 84 4.75 -3.05 1.95
C ASN A 84 4.93 -4.28 2.86
N THR A 85 4.44 -4.21 4.08
CA THR A 85 4.50 -5.33 5.03
C THR A 85 3.70 -6.53 4.54
N ALA A 86 2.45 -6.32 4.06
CA ALA A 86 1.64 -7.40 3.51
C ALA A 86 2.25 -7.98 2.22
N SER A 87 2.81 -7.15 1.36
CA SER A 87 3.52 -7.60 0.16
C SER A 87 4.72 -8.48 0.52
N ALA A 88 5.52 -8.06 1.49
CA ALA A 88 6.68 -8.82 1.98
C ALA A 88 6.27 -10.17 2.61
N ALA A 89 5.13 -10.20 3.34
CA ALA A 89 4.66 -11.39 4.05
C ALA A 89 3.89 -12.38 3.19
N ALA A 90 3.14 -11.91 2.18
CA ALA A 90 2.09 -12.70 1.56
C ALA A 90 2.09 -12.74 0.03
N LEU A 91 2.72 -11.79 -0.68
CA LEU A 91 2.52 -11.64 -2.12
C LEU A 91 2.82 -12.93 -2.93
N HIS A 92 3.90 -13.62 -2.60
CA HIS A 92 4.27 -14.88 -3.25
C HIS A 92 3.20 -15.95 -3.02
N SER A 93 2.87 -16.20 -1.76
CA SER A 93 1.87 -17.21 -1.37
C SER A 93 0.45 -16.88 -1.88
N LEU A 94 0.08 -15.60 -1.99
CA LEU A 94 -1.18 -15.17 -2.60
C LEU A 94 -1.24 -15.56 -4.07
N ARG A 95 -0.16 -15.36 -4.84
CA ARG A 95 -0.09 -15.76 -6.25
C ARG A 95 -0.18 -17.27 -6.43
N GLU A 96 0.38 -18.05 -5.52
CA GLU A 96 0.27 -19.52 -5.51
C GLU A 96 -1.16 -19.98 -5.17
N GLN A 97 -1.79 -19.37 -4.17
CA GLN A 97 -3.12 -19.76 -3.69
C GLN A 97 -4.25 -19.33 -4.63
N PHE A 98 -4.08 -18.22 -5.34
CA PHE A 98 -5.06 -17.65 -6.26
C PHE A 98 -4.48 -17.47 -7.67
N PRO A 99 -4.13 -18.56 -8.38
CA PRO A 99 -3.39 -18.50 -9.65
C PRO A 99 -4.16 -17.80 -10.78
N ASP A 100 -5.47 -17.73 -10.70
CA ASP A 100 -6.34 -17.08 -11.69
C ASP A 100 -6.53 -15.57 -11.42
N VAL A 101 -5.99 -15.05 -10.32
CA VAL A 101 -6.12 -13.64 -9.93
C VAL A 101 -4.76 -12.94 -10.06
N PRO A 102 -4.63 -11.90 -10.88
CA PRO A 102 -3.41 -11.12 -10.93
C PRO A 102 -3.22 -10.27 -9.67
N PHE A 103 -1.97 -10.22 -9.18
CA PHE A 103 -1.58 -9.46 -8.01
C PHE A 103 -0.52 -8.42 -8.34
N VAL A 104 -0.76 -7.19 -7.89
CA VAL A 104 0.24 -6.11 -7.84
C VAL A 104 0.60 -5.86 -6.38
N GLY A 105 1.88 -5.90 -6.05
CA GLY A 105 2.37 -5.65 -4.70
C GLY A 105 3.21 -4.38 -4.60
N MET A 106 3.48 -3.99 -3.36
CA MET A 106 4.41 -2.91 -3.02
C MET A 106 5.83 -3.46 -2.95
N GLU A 107 6.59 -3.31 -4.02
CA GLU A 107 8.02 -3.60 -3.99
C GLU A 107 8.79 -2.35 -3.56
N PRO A 108 9.79 -2.47 -2.66
CA PRO A 108 10.65 -1.34 -2.33
C PRO A 108 11.34 -0.78 -3.57
N ALA A 109 11.29 0.56 -3.75
CA ALA A 109 11.82 1.23 -4.94
C ALA A 109 13.37 1.31 -4.96
N VAL A 110 14.05 0.22 -4.56
CA VAL A 110 15.52 0.13 -4.51
C VAL A 110 16.11 0.20 -5.91
N LYS A 111 15.47 -0.40 -6.91
CA LYS A 111 15.97 -0.37 -8.29
C LYS A 111 16.08 1.06 -8.83
N PRO A 112 15.04 1.91 -8.87
CA PRO A 112 15.20 3.30 -9.28
C PRO A 112 16.17 4.08 -8.39
N ALA A 113 16.14 3.88 -7.07
CA ALA A 113 17.04 4.55 -6.15
C ALA A 113 18.52 4.24 -6.44
N ALA A 114 18.85 2.97 -6.68
CA ALA A 114 20.22 2.56 -7.01
C ALA A 114 20.69 3.09 -8.36
N SER A 115 19.77 3.37 -9.31
CA SER A 115 20.12 3.94 -10.61
C SER A 115 20.23 5.47 -10.60
N GLN A 116 19.64 6.15 -9.60
CA GLN A 116 19.57 7.62 -9.50
C GLN A 116 20.61 8.19 -8.54
N THR A 117 21.03 7.43 -7.52
CA THR A 117 22.01 7.90 -6.54
C THR A 117 23.33 8.30 -7.20
N HIS A 118 23.85 9.45 -6.80
CA HIS A 118 25.18 9.95 -7.19
C HIS A 118 26.24 9.68 -6.11
N SER A 119 25.83 9.65 -4.84
CA SER A 119 26.72 9.35 -3.72
C SER A 119 27.04 7.85 -3.59
N GLY A 120 26.23 6.98 -4.22
CA GLY A 120 26.27 5.54 -4.02
C GLY A 120 25.68 5.09 -2.67
N VAL A 121 24.96 5.99 -1.96
CA VAL A 121 24.35 5.70 -0.67
C VAL A 121 22.84 5.95 -0.73
N VAL A 122 22.06 4.91 -0.53
CA VAL A 122 20.59 4.96 -0.55
C VAL A 122 20.05 4.63 0.83
N GLY A 123 19.16 5.46 1.34
CA GLY A 123 18.39 5.22 2.55
C GLY A 123 17.07 4.48 2.25
N VAL A 124 16.65 3.59 3.11
CA VAL A 124 15.33 2.95 3.05
C VAL A 124 14.66 3.09 4.41
N LEU A 125 13.52 3.78 4.43
CA LEU A 125 12.65 3.87 5.60
C LEU A 125 11.54 2.83 5.45
N ALA A 126 11.50 1.81 6.31
CA ALA A 126 10.51 0.75 6.23
C ALA A 126 10.17 0.18 7.62
N THR A 127 9.20 -0.72 7.67
CA THR A 127 8.85 -1.42 8.90
C THR A 127 9.82 -2.59 9.16
N PRO A 128 9.98 -3.04 10.42
CA PRO A 128 10.77 -4.23 10.71
C PRO A 128 10.35 -5.45 9.88
N ALA A 129 9.05 -5.73 9.77
CA ALA A 129 8.54 -6.85 9.01
C ALA A 129 8.83 -6.74 7.50
N THR A 130 8.83 -5.53 6.93
CA THR A 130 9.24 -5.30 5.53
C THR A 130 10.70 -5.68 5.30
N PHE A 131 11.60 -5.34 6.23
CA PHE A 131 13.02 -5.70 6.14
C PHE A 131 13.30 -7.19 6.36
N GLN A 132 12.44 -7.91 7.08
CA GLN A 132 12.55 -9.35 7.32
C GLN A 132 12.07 -10.17 6.13
N GLY A 133 11.20 -9.61 5.27
CA GLY A 133 10.66 -10.32 4.12
C GLY A 133 11.71 -10.56 3.03
N GLU A 134 11.63 -11.72 2.38
CA GLU A 134 12.53 -12.14 1.29
C GLU A 134 12.50 -11.18 0.10
N LEU A 135 11.36 -10.52 -0.12
CA LEU A 135 11.18 -9.55 -1.21
C LEU A 135 12.20 -8.41 -1.13
N PHE A 136 12.43 -7.85 0.06
CA PHE A 136 13.41 -6.77 0.23
C PHE A 136 14.83 -7.25 -0.05
N ALA A 137 15.21 -8.40 0.49
CA ALA A 137 16.54 -8.98 0.28
C ALA A 137 16.81 -9.25 -1.21
N SER A 138 15.85 -9.87 -1.90
CA SER A 138 15.92 -10.16 -3.33
C SER A 138 16.08 -8.90 -4.19
N VAL A 139 15.34 -7.82 -3.87
CA VAL A 139 15.43 -6.57 -4.62
C VAL A 139 16.79 -5.90 -4.41
N VAL A 140 17.32 -5.89 -3.18
CA VAL A 140 18.65 -5.36 -2.86
C VAL A 140 19.73 -6.15 -3.59
N GLU A 141 19.71 -7.49 -3.53
CA GLU A 141 20.69 -8.35 -4.19
C GLU A 141 20.73 -8.12 -5.71
N ARG A 142 19.56 -7.98 -6.32
CA ARG A 142 19.44 -7.84 -7.79
C ARG A 142 19.80 -6.46 -8.31
N PHE A 143 19.55 -5.40 -7.56
CA PHE A 143 19.57 -4.03 -8.08
C PHE A 143 20.50 -3.06 -7.35
N ALA A 144 21.02 -3.39 -6.17
CA ALA A 144 21.85 -2.50 -5.38
C ALA A 144 23.34 -2.91 -5.37
N GLN A 145 23.82 -3.59 -6.40
CA GLN A 145 25.25 -3.95 -6.50
C GLN A 145 26.10 -2.67 -6.58
N GLY A 146 27.07 -2.55 -5.67
CA GLY A 146 27.93 -1.36 -5.57
C GLY A 146 27.28 -0.15 -4.88
N VAL A 147 26.03 -0.25 -4.44
CA VAL A 147 25.31 0.80 -3.71
C VAL A 147 25.18 0.43 -2.23
N LYS A 148 25.52 1.36 -1.34
CA LYS A 148 25.34 1.18 0.10
C LYS A 148 23.89 1.42 0.49
N ILE A 149 23.21 0.39 1.03
CA ILE A 149 21.83 0.51 1.51
C ILE A 149 21.82 0.75 3.02
N LEU A 150 21.33 1.91 3.44
CA LEU A 150 21.09 2.27 4.85
C LEU A 150 19.63 1.97 5.20
N LYS A 151 19.42 1.11 6.20
CA LYS A 151 18.08 0.72 6.66
C LYS A 151 17.73 1.47 7.93
N SER A 152 16.55 2.07 8.00
CA SER A 152 16.02 2.64 9.24
C SER A 152 14.54 2.36 9.38
N THR A 153 14.10 2.19 10.63
CA THR A 153 12.69 2.05 10.99
C THR A 153 12.22 3.32 11.69
N CYS A 154 10.89 3.57 11.64
CA CYS A 154 10.26 4.73 12.27
C CYS A 154 9.19 4.27 13.27
N PRO A 155 9.57 3.68 14.45
CA PRO A 155 8.61 3.18 15.43
C PRO A 155 7.66 4.28 15.91
N GLY A 156 6.34 4.02 15.85
CA GLY A 156 5.32 4.98 16.26
C GLY A 156 4.90 6.00 15.18
N LEU A 157 5.56 6.03 14.00
CA LEU A 157 5.19 6.97 12.93
C LEU A 157 3.86 6.60 12.28
N VAL A 158 3.61 5.32 12.03
CA VAL A 158 2.35 4.83 11.46
C VAL A 158 1.18 5.25 12.34
N GLU A 159 1.29 5.09 13.66
CA GLU A 159 0.26 5.46 14.63
C GLU A 159 0.00 6.98 14.67
N GLU A 160 1.05 7.81 14.48
CA GLU A 160 0.86 9.26 14.39
C GLU A 160 0.16 9.65 13.08
N ILE A 161 0.51 9.00 11.98
CA ILE A 161 -0.15 9.21 10.68
C ILE A 161 -1.62 8.76 10.74
N GLU A 162 -1.89 7.59 11.31
CA GLU A 162 -3.26 7.09 11.50
C GLU A 162 -4.13 8.05 12.35
N LYS A 163 -3.51 8.80 13.27
CA LYS A 163 -4.17 9.85 14.06
C LYS A 163 -4.26 11.20 13.34
N GLY A 164 -3.81 11.28 12.08
CA GLY A 164 -3.78 12.51 11.29
C GLY A 164 -2.74 13.53 11.77
N ARG A 165 -1.66 13.08 12.40
CA ARG A 165 -0.59 13.91 12.96
C ARG A 165 0.75 13.70 12.28
N ALA A 166 0.75 13.46 10.97
CA ALA A 166 1.96 13.21 10.17
C ALA A 166 3.02 14.33 10.26
N GLY A 167 2.60 15.59 10.39
CA GLY A 167 3.48 16.75 10.59
C GLY A 167 3.66 17.16 12.07
N GLY A 168 3.14 16.39 13.02
CA GLY A 168 3.20 16.71 14.46
C GLY A 168 4.61 16.58 15.07
N ILE A 169 4.80 17.17 16.24
CA ILE A 169 6.11 17.18 16.95
C ILE A 169 6.67 15.77 17.11
N LYS A 170 5.81 14.80 17.48
CA LYS A 170 6.26 13.42 17.69
C LYS A 170 6.67 12.75 16.37
N ALA A 171 5.90 12.92 15.28
CA ALA A 171 6.23 12.38 13.97
C ALA A 171 7.57 12.98 13.46
N ARG A 172 7.73 14.31 13.59
CA ARG A 172 8.96 15.01 13.23
C ARG A 172 10.18 14.49 13.99
N ARG A 173 10.04 14.25 15.31
CA ARG A 173 11.13 13.68 16.12
C ARG A 173 11.51 12.30 15.64
N ILE A 174 10.53 11.39 15.43
CA ILE A 174 10.76 10.03 14.93
C ILE A 174 11.49 10.05 13.59
N LEU A 175 11.02 10.90 12.67
CA LEU A 175 11.65 11.04 11.35
C LEU A 175 13.06 11.58 11.43
N LYS A 176 13.32 12.59 12.27
CA LYS A 176 14.65 13.13 12.47
C LYS A 176 15.62 12.08 13.04
N GLU A 177 15.19 11.33 14.05
CA GLU A 177 15.99 10.24 14.63
C GLU A 177 16.32 9.14 13.59
N ALA A 178 15.39 8.86 12.67
CA ALA A 178 15.57 7.87 11.62
C ALA A 178 16.46 8.35 10.45
N ILE A 179 16.33 9.62 10.05
CA ILE A 179 16.95 10.18 8.85
C ILE A 179 18.34 10.78 9.14
N GLN A 180 18.54 11.42 10.30
CA GLN A 180 19.78 12.10 10.62
C GLN A 180 21.03 11.21 10.47
N PRO A 181 21.05 9.95 10.95
CA PRO A 181 22.19 9.06 10.75
C PRO A 181 22.46 8.69 9.28
N MET A 182 21.45 8.80 8.40
CA MET A 182 21.60 8.59 6.97
C MET A 182 22.26 9.79 6.31
N LEU A 183 21.83 11.02 6.68
CA LEU A 183 22.44 12.26 6.19
C LEU A 183 23.91 12.36 6.56
N GLU A 184 24.30 11.95 7.77
CA GLU A 184 25.70 11.88 8.21
C GLU A 184 26.55 10.91 7.38
N GLN A 185 25.92 9.96 6.68
CA GLN A 185 26.55 9.03 5.75
C GLN A 185 26.39 9.44 4.29
N GLN A 186 26.03 10.71 4.04
CA GLN A 186 25.92 11.28 2.68
C GLN A 186 24.87 10.60 1.80
N VAL A 187 23.75 10.15 2.39
CA VAL A 187 22.60 9.68 1.60
C VAL A 187 22.10 10.80 0.70
N ASP A 188 21.86 10.50 -0.56
CA ASP A 188 21.27 11.44 -1.54
C ASP A 188 19.92 10.96 -2.09
N THR A 189 19.53 9.74 -1.74
CA THR A 189 18.26 9.15 -2.17
C THR A 189 17.66 8.34 -1.03
N ILE A 190 16.38 8.62 -0.69
CA ILE A 190 15.63 7.90 0.35
C ILE A 190 14.38 7.26 -0.25
N VAL A 191 14.19 5.96 -0.02
CA VAL A 191 13.02 5.19 -0.44
C VAL A 191 12.02 5.06 0.70
N LEU A 192 10.76 5.38 0.43
CA LEU A 192 9.65 5.16 1.35
C LEU A 192 9.14 3.72 1.22
N GLY A 193 9.57 2.85 2.13
CA GLY A 193 9.18 1.43 2.19
C GLY A 193 7.98 1.15 3.10
N CYS A 194 7.09 2.13 3.27
CA CYS A 194 5.83 2.01 3.98
C CYS A 194 4.80 2.96 3.36
N THR A 195 3.62 2.47 3.06
CA THR A 195 2.51 3.21 2.42
C THR A 195 1.98 4.40 3.23
N HIS A 196 2.23 4.43 4.53
CA HIS A 196 1.88 5.56 5.37
C HIS A 196 2.85 6.75 5.21
N TYR A 197 4.13 6.49 4.91
CA TYR A 197 5.16 7.54 4.93
C TYR A 197 4.97 8.66 3.90
N PRO A 198 4.36 8.44 2.71
CA PRO A 198 4.01 9.53 1.79
C PRO A 198 3.14 10.63 2.42
N PHE A 199 2.33 10.32 3.45
CA PHE A 199 1.56 11.34 4.18
C PHE A 199 2.41 12.26 5.08
N ALA A 200 3.68 11.90 5.31
CA ALA A 200 4.64 12.71 6.03
C ALA A 200 5.73 13.30 5.10
N LEU A 201 5.50 13.28 3.77
CA LEU A 201 6.49 13.68 2.77
C LEU A 201 7.03 15.09 2.99
N ASP A 202 6.16 16.05 3.29
CA ASP A 202 6.57 17.44 3.57
C ASP A 202 7.56 17.50 4.75
N THR A 203 7.25 16.77 5.83
CA THR A 203 8.13 16.69 7.01
C THR A 203 9.45 15.98 6.69
N ILE A 204 9.41 14.93 5.88
CA ILE A 204 10.61 14.22 5.42
C ILE A 204 11.47 15.17 4.60
N SER A 205 10.89 15.86 3.62
CA SER A 205 11.58 16.81 2.74
C SER A 205 12.20 17.99 3.51
N GLU A 206 11.51 18.50 4.53
CA GLU A 206 12.08 19.53 5.40
C GLU A 206 13.30 19.03 6.21
N ILE A 207 13.33 17.76 6.59
CA ILE A 207 14.46 17.17 7.34
C ILE A 207 15.62 16.83 6.43
N THR A 208 15.33 16.28 5.24
CA THR A 208 16.37 15.87 4.28
C THR A 208 17.01 17.03 3.55
N GLY A 209 16.25 18.10 3.33
CA GLY A 209 16.67 19.22 2.47
C GLY A 209 16.56 18.89 0.96
N PRO A 210 16.92 19.87 0.11
CA PRO A 210 16.72 19.78 -1.34
C PRO A 210 17.69 18.84 -2.07
N ASP A 211 18.80 18.47 -1.44
CA ASP A 211 19.85 17.65 -2.05
C ASP A 211 19.58 16.14 -1.93
N VAL A 212 18.50 15.75 -1.28
CA VAL A 212 18.10 14.35 -1.10
C VAL A 212 16.79 14.08 -1.83
N GLU A 213 16.82 13.17 -2.80
CA GLU A 213 15.62 12.71 -3.48
C GLU A 213 14.84 11.74 -2.61
N VAL A 214 13.53 11.95 -2.47
CA VAL A 214 12.64 11.06 -1.71
C VAL A 214 11.70 10.32 -2.67
N ILE A 215 11.83 9.00 -2.76
CA ILE A 215 11.07 8.16 -3.70
C ILE A 215 9.85 7.57 -3.01
N ASP A 216 8.65 8.00 -3.45
CA ASP A 216 7.37 7.37 -3.15
C ASP A 216 7.05 6.30 -4.21
N PRO A 217 6.92 5.00 -3.85
CA PRO A 217 6.60 3.95 -4.81
C PRO A 217 5.13 3.94 -5.28
N SER A 218 4.23 4.67 -4.62
CA SER A 218 2.78 4.62 -4.88
C SER A 218 2.40 4.88 -6.35
N PRO A 219 2.97 5.88 -7.06
CA PRO A 219 2.68 6.10 -8.48
C PRO A 219 3.16 4.95 -9.37
N ALA A 220 4.26 4.29 -9.01
CA ALA A 220 4.79 3.16 -9.79
C ALA A 220 3.89 1.92 -9.66
N VAL A 221 3.36 1.68 -8.47
CA VAL A 221 2.41 0.59 -8.21
C VAL A 221 1.10 0.82 -8.99
N ALA A 222 0.60 2.05 -9.02
CA ALA A 222 -0.58 2.40 -9.81
C ALA A 222 -0.34 2.15 -11.33
N ARG A 223 0.80 2.58 -11.88
CA ARG A 223 1.18 2.26 -13.27
C ARG A 223 1.26 0.77 -13.53
N GLN A 224 1.73 -0.02 -12.56
CA GLN A 224 1.78 -1.47 -12.71
C GLN A 224 0.37 -2.09 -12.71
N ALA A 225 -0.58 -1.57 -11.90
CA ALA A 225 -1.96 -2.01 -11.97
C ALA A 225 -2.57 -1.75 -13.35
N VAL A 226 -2.34 -0.56 -13.93
CA VAL A 226 -2.76 -0.24 -15.31
C VAL A 226 -2.20 -1.26 -16.32
N ARG A 227 -0.89 -1.53 -16.27
CA ARG A 227 -0.25 -2.50 -17.19
C ARG A 227 -0.85 -3.91 -17.07
N VAL A 228 -1.14 -4.34 -15.85
CA VAL A 228 -1.79 -5.64 -15.64
C VAL A 228 -3.19 -5.64 -16.24
N MET A 229 -3.97 -4.59 -16.04
CA MET A 229 -5.30 -4.43 -16.65
C MET A 229 -5.23 -4.46 -18.18
N GLU A 230 -4.23 -3.80 -18.79
CA GLU A 230 -3.97 -3.86 -20.24
C GLU A 230 -3.68 -5.29 -20.71
N GLN A 231 -2.80 -6.00 -20.03
CA GLN A 231 -2.39 -7.37 -20.38
C GLN A 231 -3.57 -8.35 -20.40
N PHE A 232 -4.56 -8.13 -19.52
CA PHE A 232 -5.77 -8.96 -19.47
C PHE A 232 -6.92 -8.44 -20.36
N GLY A 233 -6.71 -7.31 -21.08
CA GLY A 233 -7.75 -6.70 -21.90
C GLY A 233 -8.95 -6.17 -21.10
N TRP A 234 -8.72 -5.75 -19.86
CA TRP A 234 -9.77 -5.29 -18.95
C TRP A 234 -9.89 -3.78 -18.85
N LEU A 235 -9.08 -3.03 -19.61
CA LEU A 235 -9.18 -1.57 -19.62
C LEU A 235 -10.49 -1.13 -20.29
N LYS A 236 -11.21 -0.26 -19.62
CA LYS A 236 -12.30 0.52 -20.16
C LYS A 236 -11.76 1.91 -20.49
N GLU A 237 -11.62 2.22 -21.79
CA GLU A 237 -10.92 3.41 -22.25
C GLU A 237 -11.71 4.71 -22.00
N THR A 238 -13.05 4.62 -21.97
CA THR A 238 -13.93 5.77 -21.78
C THR A 238 -15.14 5.40 -20.92
N GLY A 239 -15.64 6.35 -20.14
CA GLY A 239 -16.82 6.16 -19.32
C GLY A 239 -16.90 7.22 -18.22
N GLU A 240 -18.06 7.31 -17.58
CA GLU A 240 -18.21 8.06 -16.35
C GLU A 240 -17.34 7.46 -15.24
N SER A 241 -17.03 8.29 -14.25
CA SER A 241 -16.26 7.84 -13.08
C SER A 241 -17.08 6.81 -12.30
N GLU A 242 -16.52 5.62 -12.17
CA GLU A 242 -17.15 4.50 -11.45
C GLU A 242 -17.02 4.65 -9.92
N GLU A 243 -17.81 3.89 -9.19
CA GLU A 243 -17.88 3.96 -7.74
C GLU A 243 -16.61 3.49 -7.07
N VAL A 244 -16.24 4.16 -5.97
CA VAL A 244 -15.23 3.69 -5.01
C VAL A 244 -15.95 3.24 -3.75
N THR A 245 -15.86 1.95 -3.45
CA THR A 245 -16.42 1.36 -2.24
C THR A 245 -15.30 1.06 -1.24
N ILE A 246 -15.44 1.54 -0.02
CA ILE A 246 -14.43 1.35 1.02
C ILE A 246 -14.98 0.48 2.15
N PHE A 247 -14.18 -0.50 2.56
CA PHE A 247 -14.44 -1.33 3.73
C PHE A 247 -13.40 -1.06 4.82
N THR A 248 -13.82 -1.19 6.08
CA THR A 248 -12.91 -1.11 7.24
C THR A 248 -13.28 -2.14 8.30
N SER A 249 -12.27 -2.74 8.90
CA SER A 249 -12.45 -3.64 10.04
C SER A 249 -12.69 -2.90 11.38
N SER A 250 -12.71 -1.54 11.36
CA SER A 250 -12.93 -0.71 12.54
C SER A 250 -14.13 0.24 12.32
N SER A 251 -14.10 1.45 12.88
CA SER A 251 -15.18 2.44 12.74
C SER A 251 -15.22 3.04 11.34
N SER A 252 -16.33 2.81 10.63
CA SER A 252 -16.61 3.43 9.32
C SER A 252 -16.68 4.96 9.41
N GLU A 253 -17.30 5.50 10.46
CA GLU A 253 -17.39 6.95 10.69
C GLU A 253 -16.00 7.59 10.86
N LEU A 254 -15.11 6.97 11.65
CA LEU A 254 -13.76 7.49 11.83
C LEU A 254 -12.94 7.42 10.55
N LEU A 255 -13.08 6.34 9.77
CA LEU A 255 -12.37 6.21 8.49
C LEU A 255 -12.89 7.23 7.48
N THR A 256 -14.21 7.45 7.38
CA THR A 256 -14.79 8.49 6.52
C THR A 256 -14.19 9.88 6.80
N LYS A 257 -14.09 10.27 8.07
CA LYS A 257 -13.48 11.53 8.48
C LYS A 257 -11.99 11.63 8.07
N LYS A 258 -11.25 10.52 8.21
CA LYS A 258 -9.84 10.46 7.80
C LYS A 258 -9.70 10.60 6.27
N ILE A 259 -10.50 9.86 5.51
CA ILE A 259 -10.48 9.89 4.05
C ILE A 259 -10.79 11.30 3.53
N SER A 260 -11.87 11.91 4.00
CA SER A 260 -12.25 13.28 3.62
C SER A 260 -11.12 14.28 3.87
N ARG A 261 -10.40 14.14 4.99
CA ARG A 261 -9.26 15.01 5.32
C ARG A 261 -8.03 14.76 4.43
N ILE A 262 -7.78 13.51 4.05
CA ILE A 262 -6.56 13.11 3.32
C ILE A 262 -6.72 13.31 1.81
N LEU A 263 -7.88 12.91 1.26
CA LEU A 263 -8.13 12.92 -0.18
C LEU A 263 -8.95 14.13 -0.63
N SER A 264 -9.53 14.90 0.30
CA SER A 264 -10.52 15.97 0.00
C SER A 264 -11.75 15.45 -0.75
N GLU A 265 -12.05 14.16 -0.61
CA GLU A 265 -13.13 13.44 -1.23
C GLU A 265 -13.90 12.63 -0.19
N THR A 266 -15.15 12.26 -0.50
CA THR A 266 -15.97 11.41 0.35
C THR A 266 -16.39 10.18 -0.42
N TYR A 267 -16.30 9.02 0.23
CA TYR A 267 -16.68 7.73 -0.33
C TYR A 267 -17.60 6.98 0.64
N PRO A 268 -18.46 6.07 0.16
CA PRO A 268 -19.19 5.16 1.03
C PRO A 268 -18.20 4.25 1.74
N VAL A 269 -18.30 4.21 3.08
CA VAL A 269 -17.45 3.37 3.94
C VAL A 269 -18.33 2.41 4.71
N TYR A 270 -18.08 1.11 4.52
CA TYR A 270 -18.81 0.02 5.16
C TYR A 270 -17.92 -0.68 6.18
N LYS A 271 -18.54 -1.15 7.25
CA LYS A 271 -17.84 -1.89 8.28
C LYS A 271 -17.82 -3.38 7.96
N VAL A 272 -16.68 -4.02 8.22
CA VAL A 272 -16.49 -5.47 8.24
C VAL A 272 -15.97 -5.89 9.61
N ASN A 273 -16.30 -7.10 10.02
CA ASN A 273 -15.89 -7.64 11.31
C ASN A 273 -15.08 -8.91 11.11
N TRP A 274 -14.01 -9.06 11.88
CA TRP A 274 -13.31 -10.32 12.02
C TRP A 274 -14.09 -11.23 12.99
N VAL A 275 -14.58 -12.35 12.48
CA VAL A 275 -15.22 -13.43 13.27
C VAL A 275 -14.28 -14.62 13.25
N GLY A 276 -13.51 -14.82 14.31
CA GLY A 276 -12.39 -15.75 14.29
C GLY A 276 -11.33 -15.30 13.24
N GLN A 277 -11.11 -16.13 12.23
CA GLN A 277 -10.18 -15.83 11.13
C GLN A 277 -10.89 -15.41 9.84
N THR A 278 -12.20 -15.20 9.87
CA THR A 278 -13.00 -14.86 8.69
C THR A 278 -13.47 -13.42 8.75
N LEU A 279 -13.45 -12.75 7.60
CA LEU A 279 -13.91 -11.38 7.44
C LEU A 279 -15.36 -11.37 6.92
N VAL A 280 -16.25 -10.73 7.68
CA VAL A 280 -17.69 -10.70 7.38
C VAL A 280 -18.16 -9.26 7.33
N GLU A 281 -18.96 -8.90 6.32
CA GLU A 281 -19.59 -7.58 6.26
C GLU A 281 -20.65 -7.47 7.38
N GLU A 282 -20.69 -6.30 8.01
CA GLU A 282 -21.73 -6.02 9.00
C GLU A 282 -23.08 -5.85 8.27
N ASP A 283 -24.10 -6.58 8.71
CA ASP A 283 -25.44 -6.46 8.11
C ASP A 283 -25.89 -5.00 8.15
N ARG A 284 -26.41 -4.51 7.04
CA ARG A 284 -27.04 -3.19 7.00
C ARG A 284 -28.28 -3.25 7.88
N VAL A 285 -28.29 -2.51 8.97
CA VAL A 285 -29.53 -2.21 9.68
C VAL A 285 -30.19 -1.11 8.85
N ASP A 286 -31.23 -1.50 8.09
CA ASP A 286 -32.08 -0.59 7.31
C ASP A 286 -32.77 0.43 8.21
#